data_dceb6655324ee3388c6bbcc2fd985a7d
#
_entry.id   dceb6655324ee3388c6bbcc2fd985a7d
#
_cell.length_a   1.000
_cell.length_b   1.000
_cell.length_c   1.000
_cell.angle_alpha   90.00
_cell.angle_beta   90.00
_cell.angle_gamma   90.00
#
_symmetry.space_group_name_H-M   'P 1'
#
loop_
_entity.id
_entity.type
_entity.pdbx_description
1 polymer ?
#
loop_
_entity_poly.entity_id
_entity_poly.type
_entity_poly.pdbx_seq_one_letter_code
_entity_poly.pdbx_strand_id
1 'polypeptide(L)'
;MATQDILKEDLLTLDPKAFYLKHIVKSHNWYFSDYLHFAPDEIVDKMDFFKEVVSTNLGINFHSMQIVGSAKTGYSLSPKKVLQPFHNRDGKIDSSDIDIAVISERLYLHFWTLLRNTKGIYNKYYY
;
A
#
# COMPACT_ATOMS: atom_id res chain seq x y z
N MET A 1 -12.82 2.06 -13.76
CA MET A 1 -11.69 2.34 -12.90
C MET A 1 -11.20 3.76 -13.05
N ALA A 2 -10.65 4.35 -11.99
CA ALA A 2 -10.19 5.72 -12.06
C ALA A 2 -8.96 5.82 -12.98
N THR A 3 -9.07 6.59 -14.04
CA THR A 3 -7.92 7.00 -14.85
C THR A 3 -7.11 8.03 -14.06
N GLN A 4 -5.89 8.34 -14.53
CA GLN A 4 -5.06 9.37 -13.90
C GLN A 4 -5.79 10.72 -13.80
N ASP A 5 -6.55 11.07 -14.83
CA ASP A 5 -7.30 12.34 -14.87
C ASP A 5 -8.42 12.38 -13.82
N ILE A 6 -9.18 11.30 -13.69
CA ILE A 6 -10.23 11.18 -12.65
C ILE A 6 -9.61 11.25 -11.25
N LEU A 7 -8.51 10.53 -11.02
CA LEU A 7 -7.83 10.55 -9.74
C LEU A 7 -7.31 11.94 -9.38
N LYS A 8 -6.76 12.66 -10.37
CA LYS A 8 -6.27 14.02 -10.22
C LYS A 8 -7.39 15.02 -9.95
N GLU A 9 -8.48 14.92 -10.69
CA GLU A 9 -9.67 15.77 -10.49
C GLU A 9 -10.25 15.55 -9.08
N ASP A 10 -10.45 14.31 -8.68
CA ASP A 10 -10.97 13.96 -7.36
C ASP A 10 -10.04 14.41 -6.22
N LEU A 11 -8.73 14.32 -6.41
CA LEU A 11 -7.76 14.80 -5.43
C LEU A 11 -7.85 16.31 -5.20
N LEU A 12 -8.22 17.06 -6.23
CA LEU A 12 -8.35 18.53 -6.17
C LEU A 12 -9.75 19.00 -5.71
N THR A 13 -10.78 18.20 -5.92
CA THR A 13 -12.18 18.63 -5.75
C THR A 13 -12.90 17.98 -4.58
N LEU A 14 -12.54 16.75 -4.22
CA LEU A 14 -13.17 16.04 -3.09
C LEU A 14 -12.54 16.46 -1.76
N ASP A 15 -13.34 16.42 -0.71
CA ASP A 15 -12.79 16.46 0.64
C ASP A 15 -11.97 15.18 0.93
N PRO A 16 -11.01 15.24 1.87
CA PRO A 16 -10.10 14.11 2.14
C PRO A 16 -10.81 12.80 2.49
N LYS A 17 -11.94 12.87 3.21
CA LYS A 17 -12.71 11.68 3.60
C LYS A 17 -13.41 11.06 2.39
N ALA A 18 -14.02 11.88 1.54
CA ALA A 18 -14.67 11.41 0.32
C ALA A 18 -13.67 10.78 -0.65
N PHE A 19 -12.50 11.40 -0.83
CA PHE A 19 -11.40 10.85 -1.62
C PHE A 19 -10.95 9.49 -1.07
N TYR A 20 -10.66 9.41 0.22
CA TYR A 20 -10.24 8.17 0.88
C TYR A 20 -11.26 7.05 0.72
N LEU A 21 -12.55 7.35 0.96
CA LEU A 21 -13.61 6.35 0.79
C LEU A 21 -13.74 5.87 -0.65
N LYS A 22 -13.64 6.76 -1.62
CA LYS A 22 -13.81 6.42 -3.04
C LYS A 22 -12.63 5.60 -3.59
N HIS A 23 -11.40 6.04 -3.33
CA HIS A 23 -10.20 5.52 -3.98
C HIS A 23 -9.44 4.49 -3.16
N ILE A 24 -9.56 4.51 -1.83
CA ILE A 24 -8.81 3.60 -0.96
C ILE A 24 -9.71 2.51 -0.38
N VAL A 25 -10.86 2.86 0.17
CA VAL A 25 -11.73 1.89 0.86
C VAL A 25 -12.60 1.09 -0.10
N LYS A 26 -13.36 1.77 -0.96
CA LYS A 26 -14.40 1.16 -1.82
C LYS A 26 -13.90 0.75 -3.21
N SER A 27 -12.67 1.09 -3.56
CA SER A 27 -12.12 0.74 -4.86
C SER A 27 -11.53 -0.67 -4.87
N HIS A 28 -11.50 -1.29 -6.05
CA HIS A 28 -10.71 -2.48 -6.28
C HIS A 28 -9.21 -2.16 -6.17
N ASN A 29 -8.40 -3.19 -5.91
CA ASN A 29 -6.96 -3.04 -5.99
C ASN A 29 -6.54 -3.06 -7.45
N TRP A 30 -6.01 -1.95 -7.92
CA TRP A 30 -5.55 -1.76 -9.28
C TRP A 30 -4.53 -2.83 -9.71
N TYR A 31 -3.63 -3.22 -8.81
CA TYR A 31 -2.62 -4.24 -9.08
C TYR A 31 -3.23 -5.57 -9.53
N PHE A 32 -4.28 -6.04 -8.86
CA PHE A 32 -4.94 -7.30 -9.23
C PHE A 32 -5.84 -7.16 -10.45
N SER A 33 -6.55 -6.05 -10.60
CA SER A 33 -7.51 -5.85 -11.69
C SER A 33 -6.84 -5.44 -13.00
N ASP A 34 -5.97 -4.44 -12.95
CA ASP A 34 -5.44 -3.81 -14.17
C ASP A 34 -4.03 -4.26 -14.53
N TYR A 35 -3.18 -4.46 -13.52
CA TYR A 35 -1.80 -4.90 -13.77
C TYR A 35 -1.74 -6.42 -14.03
N LEU A 36 -2.36 -7.23 -13.20
CA LEU A 36 -2.40 -8.68 -13.37
C LEU A 36 -3.55 -9.19 -14.24
N HIS A 37 -4.48 -8.32 -14.62
CA HIS A 37 -5.61 -8.63 -15.50
C HIS A 37 -6.51 -9.78 -15.02
N PHE A 38 -6.68 -9.92 -13.70
CA PHE A 38 -7.63 -10.90 -13.16
C PHE A 38 -9.07 -10.48 -13.44
N ALA A 39 -9.92 -11.43 -13.76
CA ALA A 39 -11.34 -11.20 -13.92
C ALA A 39 -11.99 -10.78 -12.58
N PRO A 40 -13.07 -9.98 -12.59
CA PRO A 40 -13.70 -9.49 -11.37
C PRO A 40 -14.09 -10.58 -10.37
N ASP A 41 -14.50 -11.75 -10.84
CA ASP A 41 -14.85 -12.92 -10.03
C ASP A 41 -13.64 -13.64 -9.43
N GLU A 42 -12.45 -13.46 -9.99
CA GLU A 42 -11.19 -14.03 -9.47
C GLU A 42 -10.49 -13.12 -8.46
N ILE A 43 -10.72 -11.80 -8.51
CA ILE A 43 -9.96 -10.81 -7.71
C ILE A 43 -10.06 -11.10 -6.22
N VAL A 44 -11.26 -11.47 -5.73
CA VAL A 44 -11.47 -11.74 -4.30
C VAL A 44 -10.61 -12.92 -3.85
N ASP A 45 -10.65 -14.02 -4.57
CA ASP A 45 -9.86 -15.22 -4.24
C ASP A 45 -8.35 -14.97 -4.30
N LYS A 46 -7.89 -14.20 -5.30
CA LYS A 46 -6.47 -13.83 -5.43
C LYS A 46 -5.99 -12.92 -4.32
N MET A 47 -6.83 -11.96 -3.93
CA MET A 47 -6.54 -11.08 -2.80
C MET A 47 -6.56 -11.83 -1.47
N ASP A 48 -7.50 -12.74 -1.29
CA ASP A 48 -7.58 -13.55 -0.07
C ASP A 48 -6.38 -14.48 0.05
N PHE A 49 -5.94 -15.10 -1.04
CA PHE A 49 -4.71 -15.88 -1.06
C PHE A 49 -3.47 -15.02 -0.71
N PHE A 50 -3.36 -13.83 -1.29
CA PHE A 50 -2.28 -12.89 -0.95
C PHE A 50 -2.28 -12.52 0.53
N LYS A 51 -3.45 -12.20 1.09
CA LYS A 51 -3.61 -11.88 2.52
C LYS A 51 -3.26 -13.07 3.41
N GLU A 52 -3.66 -14.28 3.03
CA GLU A 52 -3.34 -15.51 3.76
C GLU A 52 -1.82 -15.69 3.85
N VAL A 53 -1.11 -15.58 2.73
CA VAL A 53 0.35 -15.72 2.69
C VAL A 53 1.01 -14.69 3.59
N VAL A 54 0.64 -13.41 3.47
CA VAL A 54 1.26 -12.33 4.25
C VAL A 54 0.91 -12.44 5.73
N SER A 55 -0.35 -12.68 6.07
CA SER A 55 -0.79 -12.77 7.47
C SER A 55 -0.17 -13.95 8.20
N THR A 56 -0.02 -15.09 7.52
CA THR A 56 0.63 -16.28 8.06
C THR A 56 2.12 -16.01 8.33
N ASN A 57 2.83 -15.42 7.37
CA ASN A 57 4.26 -15.11 7.52
C ASN A 57 4.55 -14.06 8.59
N LEU A 58 3.67 -13.08 8.76
CA LEU A 58 3.83 -12.02 9.78
C LEU A 58 3.21 -12.39 11.14
N GLY A 59 2.47 -13.48 11.22
CA GLY A 59 1.74 -13.87 12.44
C GLY A 59 0.71 -12.83 12.87
N ILE A 60 -0.03 -12.26 11.92
CA ILE A 60 -1.07 -11.25 12.14
C ILE A 60 -2.44 -11.78 11.76
N ASN A 61 -3.49 -11.07 12.19
CA ASN A 61 -4.85 -11.39 11.75
C ASN A 61 -5.00 -11.11 10.25
N PHE A 62 -5.71 -12.00 9.54
CA PHE A 62 -5.98 -11.90 8.11
C PHE A 62 -6.61 -10.55 7.69
N HIS A 63 -7.47 -9.98 8.52
CA HIS A 63 -8.12 -8.69 8.26
C HIS A 63 -7.30 -7.47 8.68
N SER A 64 -6.14 -7.67 9.32
CA SER A 64 -5.29 -6.59 9.84
C SER A 64 -4.34 -5.99 8.79
N MET A 65 -4.59 -6.21 7.52
CA MET A 65 -3.75 -5.71 6.45
C MET A 65 -4.56 -5.15 5.28
N GLN A 66 -3.98 -4.18 4.60
CA GLN A 66 -4.54 -3.58 3.39
C GLN A 66 -3.42 -3.19 2.43
N ILE A 67 -3.62 -3.44 1.13
CA ILE A 67 -2.74 -2.88 0.10
C ILE A 67 -3.02 -1.39 -0.01
N VAL A 68 -1.97 -0.59 -0.03
CA VAL A 68 -1.99 0.87 -0.13
C VAL A 68 -1.04 1.35 -1.23
N GLY A 69 -0.85 2.66 -1.35
CA GLY A 69 0.10 3.22 -2.31
C GLY A 69 -0.30 3.01 -3.78
N SER A 70 0.69 3.02 -4.65
CA SER A 70 0.48 2.96 -6.11
C SER A 70 -0.05 1.61 -6.61
N ALA A 71 0.17 0.53 -5.89
CA ALA A 71 -0.44 -0.77 -6.19
C ALA A 71 -1.96 -0.78 -5.97
N LYS A 72 -2.47 0.08 -5.08
CA LYS A 72 -3.90 0.23 -4.81
C LYS A 72 -4.60 1.08 -5.87
N THR A 73 -3.99 2.18 -6.29
CA THR A 73 -4.61 3.22 -7.12
C THR A 73 -4.12 3.26 -8.56
N GLY A 74 -3.03 2.58 -8.88
CA GLY A 74 -2.33 2.65 -10.16
C GLY A 74 -1.34 3.81 -10.27
N TYR A 75 -1.39 4.76 -9.33
CA TYR A 75 -0.59 5.99 -9.35
C TYR A 75 -0.10 6.36 -7.96
N SER A 76 1.07 6.98 -7.89
CA SER A 76 1.63 7.45 -6.64
C SER A 76 0.88 8.68 -6.13
N LEU A 77 0.41 8.64 -4.89
CA LEU A 77 -0.18 9.80 -4.20
C LEU A 77 0.89 10.64 -3.47
N SER A 78 2.15 10.28 -3.56
CA SER A 78 3.24 11.06 -2.98
C SER A 78 3.39 12.43 -3.65
N PRO A 79 3.44 13.54 -2.90
CA PRO A 79 3.66 14.88 -3.47
C PRO A 79 4.95 15.00 -4.30
N LYS A 80 5.95 14.17 -4.00
CA LYS A 80 7.23 14.16 -4.72
C LYS A 80 7.15 13.48 -6.09
N LYS A 81 6.19 12.57 -6.27
CA LYS A 81 6.05 11.76 -7.49
C LYS A 81 4.90 12.19 -8.40
N VAL A 82 4.06 13.13 -7.97
CA VAL A 82 2.96 13.78 -8.73
C VAL A 82 2.20 12.81 -9.66
N LEU A 83 1.48 11.84 -9.06
CA LEU A 83 0.68 10.84 -9.78
C LEU A 83 1.48 10.01 -10.80
N GLN A 84 2.76 9.75 -10.51
CA GLN A 84 3.56 8.86 -11.34
C GLN A 84 2.90 7.47 -11.41
N PRO A 85 2.74 6.88 -12.62
CA PRO A 85 2.17 5.55 -12.76
C PRO A 85 2.97 4.47 -12.05
N PHE A 86 2.28 3.41 -11.62
CA PHE A 86 2.92 2.21 -11.11
C PHE A 86 3.83 1.59 -12.19
N HIS A 87 5.08 1.36 -11.86
CA HIS A 87 6.06 0.72 -12.74
C HIS A 87 6.71 -0.45 -12.03
N ASN A 88 6.49 -1.66 -12.53
CA ASN A 88 7.32 -2.79 -12.16
C ASN A 88 8.38 -3.00 -13.25
N ARG A 89 9.63 -2.75 -12.92
CA ARG A 89 10.79 -2.93 -13.82
C ARG A 89 11.75 -3.98 -13.29
N ASP A 90 11.23 -5.12 -12.84
CA ASP A 90 12.00 -6.31 -12.45
C ASP A 90 13.34 -6.00 -11.76
N GLY A 91 13.26 -5.50 -10.53
CA GLY A 91 14.43 -5.28 -9.67
C GLY A 91 15.29 -4.05 -9.97
N LYS A 92 14.83 -3.13 -10.83
CA LYS A 92 15.48 -1.83 -10.99
C LYS A 92 15.16 -0.88 -9.83
N ILE A 93 16.10 0.02 -9.53
CA ILE A 93 16.01 0.96 -8.39
C ILE A 93 14.76 1.85 -8.42
N ASP A 94 14.19 2.09 -9.60
CA ASP A 94 12.99 2.90 -9.82
C ASP A 94 11.69 2.09 -9.97
N SER A 95 11.75 0.78 -9.68
CA SER A 95 10.57 -0.09 -9.67
C SER A 95 9.60 0.28 -8.54
N SER A 96 8.32 0.21 -8.82
CA SER A 96 7.27 0.36 -7.80
C SER A 96 7.12 -0.94 -7.02
N ASP A 97 6.89 -0.80 -5.71
CA ASP A 97 6.64 -1.92 -4.79
C ASP A 97 5.16 -2.01 -4.44
N ILE A 98 4.76 -3.17 -3.92
CA ILE A 98 3.44 -3.33 -3.31
C ILE A 98 3.56 -2.93 -1.84
N ASP A 99 3.01 -1.76 -1.51
CA ASP A 99 2.95 -1.28 -0.14
C ASP A 99 1.78 -1.91 0.62
N ILE A 100 2.05 -2.41 1.81
CA ILE A 100 1.05 -3.03 2.69
C ILE A 100 1.01 -2.27 4.02
N ALA A 101 -0.16 -1.77 4.37
CA ALA A 101 -0.43 -1.27 5.72
C ALA A 101 -0.88 -2.43 6.61
N VAL A 102 -0.20 -2.61 7.73
CA VAL A 102 -0.53 -3.61 8.75
C VAL A 102 -0.98 -2.92 10.03
N ILE A 103 -2.16 -3.28 10.54
CA ILE A 103 -2.71 -2.75 11.78
C ILE A 103 -2.55 -3.82 12.86
N SER A 104 -1.50 -3.72 13.66
CA SER A 104 -1.18 -4.67 14.73
C SER A 104 -0.52 -3.96 15.90
N GLU A 105 -1.21 -3.91 17.04
CA GLU A 105 -0.66 -3.36 18.28
C GLU A 105 0.61 -4.08 18.70
N ARG A 106 0.62 -5.42 18.61
CA ARG A 106 1.79 -6.24 18.94
C ARG A 106 3.02 -5.88 18.13
N LEU A 107 2.87 -5.79 16.80
CA LEU A 107 3.99 -5.42 15.91
C LEU A 107 4.40 -3.98 16.12
N TYR A 108 3.45 -3.06 16.31
CA TYR A 108 3.74 -1.66 16.58
C TYR A 108 4.59 -1.51 17.85
N LEU A 109 4.18 -2.12 18.96
CA LEU A 109 4.93 -2.07 20.21
C LEU A 109 6.29 -2.76 20.12
N HIS A 110 6.38 -3.87 19.39
CA HIS A 110 7.64 -4.56 19.14
C HIS A 110 8.64 -3.67 18.40
N PHE A 111 8.24 -3.10 17.25
CA PHE A 111 9.11 -2.21 16.47
C PHE A 111 9.42 -0.91 17.20
N TRP A 112 8.46 -0.34 17.93
CA TRP A 112 8.70 0.82 18.77
C TRP A 112 9.78 0.56 19.81
N THR A 113 9.74 -0.58 20.47
CA THR A 113 10.75 -1.00 21.46
C THR A 113 12.12 -1.18 20.82
N LEU A 114 12.18 -1.84 19.65
CA LEU A 114 13.43 -1.98 18.90
C LEU A 114 14.03 -0.62 18.52
N LEU A 115 13.24 0.27 17.95
CA LEU A 115 13.69 1.62 17.58
C LEU A 115 14.19 2.41 18.78
N ARG A 116 13.48 2.35 19.90
CA ARG A 116 13.90 3.02 21.14
C ARG A 116 15.23 2.48 21.66
N ASN A 117 15.44 1.18 21.62
CA ASN A 117 16.66 0.54 22.11
C ASN A 117 17.85 0.80 21.18
N THR A 118 17.62 0.95 19.86
CA THR A 118 18.67 1.22 18.86
C THR A 118 19.02 2.71 18.76
N LYS A 119 18.18 3.62 19.25
CA LYS A 119 18.41 5.07 19.20
C LYS A 119 19.75 5.49 19.84
N GLY A 120 20.13 4.83 20.95
CA GLY A 120 21.42 5.06 21.61
C GLY A 120 22.63 4.60 20.77
N ILE A 121 22.46 3.58 19.94
CA ILE A 121 23.49 3.06 19.03
C ILE A 121 23.66 4.02 17.84
N TYR A 122 22.56 4.52 17.28
CA TYR A 122 22.60 5.48 16.17
C TYR A 122 23.33 6.76 16.54
N ASN A 123 23.03 7.33 17.71
CA ASN A 123 23.72 8.50 18.21
C ASN A 123 25.23 8.29 18.47
N LYS A 124 25.65 7.04 18.69
CA LYS A 124 27.05 6.70 18.94
C LYS A 124 27.91 6.63 17.68
N TYR A 125 27.30 6.42 16.51
CA TYR A 125 28.02 6.22 15.24
C TYR A 125 27.91 7.41 14.26
N TYR A 126 26.99 8.35 14.51
CA TYR A 126 26.70 9.45 13.58
C TYR A 126 26.83 10.86 14.20
N TYR A 127 27.38 10.96 15.43
CA TYR A 127 27.74 12.22 16.05
C TYR A 127 29.16 12.17 16.60
#